data_0f464cae186bf588fdb3080c7660cf35
#
_entry.id   0f464cae186bf588fdb3080c7660cf35
#
_cell.length_a   1.000
_cell.length_b   1.000
_cell.length_c   1.000
_cell.angle_alpha   90.00
_cell.angle_beta   90.00
_cell.angle_gamma   90.00
#
_symmetry.space_group_name_H-M   'P 1'
#
loop_
_entity.id
_entity.type
_entity.pdbx_description
1 polymer ?
#
loop_
_entity_poly.entity_id
_entity_poly.type
_entity_poly.pdbx_seq_one_letter_code
_entity_poly.pdbx_strand_id
1 'polypeptide(L)'
;MENKYSNKYIIETGIGLQDVDHLKNSSYFINESERYIRGEITLSELEGIIASYYKSKPSVEARSEEADIVSLHIAKILSDDSFSFTVGQLISIHKQLFSDVFDHAGKLRTYNFTKKEWVLDGATVWYGDYRELEATLQYDFDLERKFSYSGLSMDGIIDHLSIFLANLWQIHAFEEGNTRTTAVFAIKYLRSLGFDATNETFAKNAWYFRNALVRANYANLNKGIVADRSYLIRFLRNLLLNENDPLHNKELHIKATTMAKAPDKETRVVELMKSNPKIKAEEIADFLGVSLRTVKSLIAVLRENGRIKREGSRKSGYWVVVQKGL
;
A
#
# COMPACT_ATOMS: atom_id res chain seq x y z
N MET A 1 -12.93 -21.70 -22.40
CA MET A 1 -11.93 -21.96 -21.34
C MET A 1 -12.66 -21.78 -20.02
N GLU A 2 -12.71 -22.79 -19.17
CA GLU A 2 -13.23 -22.63 -17.82
C GLU A 2 -12.37 -21.62 -17.07
N ASN A 3 -13.02 -20.66 -16.43
CA ASN A 3 -12.32 -19.63 -15.67
C ASN A 3 -11.63 -20.29 -14.46
N LYS A 4 -10.32 -20.13 -14.36
CA LYS A 4 -9.50 -20.69 -13.26
C LYS A 4 -9.97 -20.22 -11.87
N TYR A 5 -10.64 -19.06 -11.81
CA TYR A 5 -11.10 -18.44 -10.59
C TYR A 5 -12.63 -18.48 -10.52
N SER A 6 -13.19 -18.70 -9.33
CA SER A 6 -14.63 -18.73 -9.16
C SER A 6 -15.28 -17.37 -9.44
N ASN A 7 -16.45 -17.38 -10.05
CA ASN A 7 -17.27 -16.17 -10.27
C ASN A 7 -17.45 -15.38 -8.98
N LYS A 8 -17.68 -16.08 -7.86
CA LYS A 8 -17.82 -15.49 -6.54
C LYS A 8 -16.59 -14.68 -6.14
N TYR A 9 -15.40 -15.27 -6.19
CA TYR A 9 -14.16 -14.57 -5.84
C TYR A 9 -13.95 -13.32 -6.68
N ILE A 10 -14.15 -13.42 -7.99
CA ILE A 10 -13.90 -12.33 -8.94
C ILE A 10 -14.79 -11.13 -8.63
N ILE A 11 -16.10 -11.33 -8.48
CA ILE A 11 -17.03 -10.25 -8.27
C ILE A 11 -16.97 -9.69 -6.85
N GLU A 12 -16.79 -10.53 -5.82
CA GLU A 12 -16.64 -10.08 -4.44
C GLU A 12 -15.37 -9.26 -4.24
N THR A 13 -14.28 -9.58 -4.95
CA THR A 13 -13.07 -8.74 -4.95
C THR A 13 -13.37 -7.37 -5.55
N GLY A 14 -14.10 -7.31 -6.66
CA GLY A 14 -14.52 -6.04 -7.27
C GLY A 14 -15.34 -5.19 -6.33
N ILE A 15 -16.35 -5.79 -5.67
CA ILE A 15 -17.22 -5.14 -4.69
C ILE A 15 -16.39 -4.64 -3.49
N GLY A 16 -15.57 -5.49 -2.90
CA GLY A 16 -14.82 -5.17 -1.69
C GLY A 16 -13.78 -4.07 -1.91
N LEU A 17 -13.16 -4.00 -3.09
CA LEU A 17 -12.17 -2.97 -3.40
C LEU A 17 -12.77 -1.55 -3.49
N GLN A 18 -14.09 -1.39 -3.55
CA GLN A 18 -14.74 -0.07 -3.48
C GLN A 18 -14.61 0.56 -2.09
N ASP A 19 -14.41 -0.24 -1.04
CA ASP A 19 -14.29 0.26 0.34
C ASP A 19 -13.03 1.13 0.56
N VAL A 20 -12.01 1.03 -0.30
CA VAL A 20 -10.81 1.89 -0.21
C VAL A 20 -11.14 3.39 -0.32
N ASP A 21 -12.21 3.73 -1.01
CA ASP A 21 -12.69 5.10 -1.21
C ASP A 21 -14.10 5.31 -0.59
N HIS A 22 -14.51 4.39 0.31
CA HIS A 22 -15.84 4.39 0.97
C HIS A 22 -17.00 4.43 -0.01
N LEU A 23 -16.82 3.81 -1.18
CA LEU A 23 -17.88 3.64 -2.15
C LEU A 23 -18.70 2.39 -1.80
N LYS A 24 -19.98 2.42 -2.16
CA LYS A 24 -20.89 1.29 -1.97
C LYS A 24 -21.61 0.99 -3.26
N ASN A 25 -21.60 -0.29 -3.61
CA ASN A 25 -22.40 -0.79 -4.72
C ASN A 25 -23.89 -0.62 -4.45
N SER A 26 -24.66 -0.41 -5.52
CA SER A 26 -26.11 -0.39 -5.44
C SER A 26 -26.67 -1.75 -5.05
N SER A 27 -27.83 -1.76 -4.40
CA SER A 27 -28.54 -3.02 -4.11
C SER A 27 -28.94 -3.77 -5.38
N TYR A 28 -29.18 -3.03 -6.47
CA TYR A 28 -29.47 -3.62 -7.77
C TYR A 28 -28.27 -4.42 -8.29
N PHE A 29 -27.08 -3.81 -8.27
CA PHE A 29 -25.84 -4.48 -8.67
C PHE A 29 -25.57 -5.74 -7.82
N ILE A 30 -25.72 -5.64 -6.51
CA ILE A 30 -25.53 -6.79 -5.60
C ILE A 30 -26.44 -7.95 -5.99
N ASN A 31 -27.73 -7.69 -6.21
CA ASN A 31 -28.70 -8.72 -6.59
C ASN A 31 -28.37 -9.37 -7.95
N GLU A 32 -28.01 -8.58 -8.94
CA GLU A 32 -27.61 -9.10 -10.26
C GLU A 32 -26.28 -9.87 -10.20
N SER A 33 -25.34 -9.43 -9.34
CA SER A 33 -24.08 -10.12 -9.10
C SER A 33 -24.26 -11.52 -8.50
N GLU A 34 -25.30 -11.74 -7.67
CA GLU A 34 -25.66 -13.07 -7.16
C GLU A 34 -26.09 -14.02 -8.29
N ARG A 35 -26.77 -13.51 -9.31
CA ARG A 35 -27.13 -14.32 -10.50
C ARG A 35 -25.89 -14.75 -11.28
N TYR A 36 -24.92 -13.84 -11.40
CA TYR A 36 -23.61 -14.18 -11.98
C TYR A 36 -22.85 -15.22 -11.15
N ILE A 37 -22.85 -15.08 -9.82
CA ILE A 37 -22.22 -16.06 -8.91
C ILE A 37 -22.84 -17.46 -9.08
N ARG A 38 -24.17 -17.55 -9.24
CA ARG A 38 -24.86 -18.82 -9.47
C ARG A 38 -24.73 -19.37 -10.89
N GLY A 39 -24.06 -18.63 -11.79
CA GLY A 39 -23.90 -19.02 -13.18
C GLY A 39 -25.17 -18.88 -14.03
N GLU A 40 -26.16 -18.14 -13.59
CA GLU A 40 -27.40 -17.88 -14.33
C GLU A 40 -27.20 -16.90 -15.48
N ILE A 41 -26.21 -16.02 -15.35
CA ILE A 41 -25.79 -15.05 -16.34
C ILE A 41 -24.26 -15.00 -16.42
N THR A 42 -23.76 -14.61 -17.58
CA THR A 42 -22.33 -14.36 -17.83
C THR A 42 -21.91 -12.98 -17.32
N LEU A 43 -20.61 -12.73 -17.18
CA LEU A 43 -20.09 -11.40 -16.85
C LEU A 43 -20.48 -10.33 -17.88
N SER A 44 -20.53 -10.70 -19.16
CA SER A 44 -20.93 -9.79 -20.25
C SER A 44 -22.42 -9.44 -20.18
N GLU A 45 -23.28 -10.40 -19.81
CA GLU A 45 -24.69 -10.12 -19.58
C GLU A 45 -24.90 -9.22 -18.37
N LEU A 46 -24.17 -9.45 -17.27
CA LEU A 46 -24.19 -8.58 -16.10
C LEU A 46 -23.77 -7.14 -16.47
N GLU A 47 -22.70 -6.98 -17.26
CA GLU A 47 -22.25 -5.68 -17.79
C GLU A 47 -23.38 -4.97 -18.58
N GLY A 48 -24.03 -5.69 -19.49
CA GLY A 48 -25.16 -5.16 -20.26
C GLY A 48 -26.38 -4.76 -19.41
N ILE A 49 -26.70 -5.54 -18.38
CA ILE A 49 -27.78 -5.27 -17.43
C ILE A 49 -27.51 -3.97 -16.66
N ILE A 50 -26.28 -3.82 -16.13
CA ILE A 50 -25.89 -2.63 -15.34
C ILE A 50 -25.83 -1.38 -16.23
N ALA A 51 -25.26 -1.48 -17.44
CA ALA A 51 -25.26 -0.37 -18.38
C ALA A 51 -26.67 0.09 -18.74
N SER A 52 -27.60 -0.85 -18.95
CA SER A 52 -29.02 -0.55 -19.23
C SER A 52 -29.72 0.10 -18.05
N TYR A 53 -29.41 -0.34 -16.83
CA TYR A 53 -29.96 0.23 -15.60
C TYR A 53 -29.63 1.71 -15.46
N TYR A 54 -28.35 2.07 -15.59
CA TYR A 54 -27.90 3.47 -15.45
C TYR A 54 -28.35 4.34 -16.61
N LYS A 55 -28.41 3.81 -17.83
CA LYS A 55 -28.97 4.53 -18.98
C LYS A 55 -30.45 4.90 -18.78
N SER A 56 -31.20 4.07 -18.08
CA SER A 56 -32.62 4.31 -17.82
C SER A 56 -32.90 5.17 -16.59
N LYS A 57 -31.90 5.37 -15.71
CA LYS A 57 -32.03 6.11 -14.44
C LYS A 57 -30.90 7.09 -14.22
N PRO A 58 -30.76 8.15 -15.02
CA PRO A 58 -29.64 9.08 -14.98
C PRO A 58 -29.53 9.91 -13.69
N SER A 59 -30.48 9.80 -12.76
CA SER A 59 -30.50 10.49 -11.45
C SER A 59 -30.08 9.63 -10.26
N VAL A 60 -29.59 8.41 -10.50
CA VAL A 60 -29.05 7.56 -9.43
C VAL A 60 -27.73 8.14 -8.95
N GLU A 61 -27.45 8.01 -7.66
CA GLU A 61 -26.24 8.55 -7.03
C GLU A 61 -24.96 8.19 -7.80
N ALA A 62 -24.27 9.18 -8.35
CA ALA A 62 -23.07 9.01 -9.20
C ALA A 62 -21.98 8.14 -8.54
N ARG A 63 -21.90 8.13 -7.20
CA ARG A 63 -20.93 7.31 -6.46
C ARG A 63 -21.27 5.82 -6.46
N SER A 64 -22.55 5.45 -6.50
CA SER A 64 -22.97 4.03 -6.64
C SER A 64 -22.75 3.54 -8.07
N GLU A 65 -22.97 4.39 -9.06
CA GLU A 65 -22.66 4.08 -10.45
C GLU A 65 -21.17 3.81 -10.66
N GLU A 66 -20.30 4.68 -10.12
CA GLU A 66 -18.85 4.45 -10.11
C GLU A 66 -18.51 3.10 -9.49
N ALA A 67 -19.06 2.80 -8.29
CA ALA A 67 -18.77 1.56 -7.59
C ALA A 67 -19.17 0.33 -8.42
N ASP A 68 -20.34 0.36 -9.03
CA ASP A 68 -20.88 -0.76 -9.81
C ASP A 68 -20.07 -1.01 -11.08
N ILE A 69 -19.78 0.07 -11.84
CA ILE A 69 -18.97 -0.03 -13.07
C ILE A 69 -17.56 -0.49 -12.77
N VAL A 70 -16.89 0.10 -11.77
CA VAL A 70 -15.53 -0.28 -11.42
C VAL A 70 -15.46 -1.70 -10.87
N SER A 71 -16.48 -2.19 -10.14
CA SER A 71 -16.55 -3.58 -9.69
C SER A 71 -16.61 -4.57 -10.87
N LEU A 72 -17.39 -4.25 -11.91
CA LEU A 72 -17.42 -5.03 -13.15
C LEU A 72 -16.07 -5.04 -13.86
N HIS A 73 -15.44 -3.88 -13.97
CA HIS A 73 -14.13 -3.75 -14.63
C HIS A 73 -13.05 -4.54 -13.87
N ILE A 74 -13.05 -4.51 -12.53
CA ILE A 74 -12.17 -5.35 -11.71
C ILE A 74 -12.43 -6.82 -12.01
N ALA A 75 -13.69 -7.25 -12.01
CA ALA A 75 -14.07 -8.63 -12.28
C ALA A 75 -13.55 -9.07 -13.66
N LYS A 76 -13.70 -8.24 -14.68
CA LYS A 76 -13.24 -8.50 -16.04
C LYS A 76 -11.71 -8.64 -16.12
N ILE A 77 -10.97 -7.73 -15.50
CA ILE A 77 -9.50 -7.77 -15.44
C ILE A 77 -8.99 -9.02 -14.70
N LEU A 78 -9.65 -9.38 -13.60
CA LEU A 78 -9.26 -10.55 -12.82
C LEU A 78 -9.68 -11.89 -13.43
N SER A 79 -10.62 -11.88 -14.39
CA SER A 79 -11.02 -13.06 -15.18
C SER A 79 -10.04 -13.39 -16.28
N ASP A 80 -9.20 -12.46 -16.69
CA ASP A 80 -8.17 -12.63 -17.72
C ASP A 80 -6.82 -12.95 -17.05
N ASP A 81 -6.17 -14.05 -17.45
CA ASP A 81 -4.86 -14.45 -16.94
C ASP A 81 -3.70 -13.68 -17.60
N SER A 82 -3.95 -12.94 -18.69
CA SER A 82 -2.90 -12.20 -19.39
C SER A 82 -2.32 -11.10 -18.48
N PHE A 83 -1.00 -11.08 -18.34
CA PHE A 83 -0.29 -10.07 -17.56
C PHE A 83 1.14 -9.88 -18.07
N SER A 84 1.59 -8.64 -18.10
CA SER A 84 3.00 -8.29 -18.33
C SER A 84 3.49 -7.35 -17.23
N PHE A 85 4.64 -7.64 -16.66
CA PHE A 85 5.22 -6.80 -15.60
C PHE A 85 5.88 -5.56 -16.21
N THR A 86 5.08 -4.54 -16.51
CA THR A 86 5.51 -3.28 -17.13
C THR A 86 4.73 -2.09 -16.58
N VAL A 87 5.33 -0.89 -16.65
CA VAL A 87 4.63 0.38 -16.35
C VAL A 87 3.40 0.55 -17.25
N GLY A 88 3.51 0.16 -18.54
CA GLY A 88 2.39 0.18 -19.49
C GLY A 88 1.22 -0.69 -19.02
N GLN A 89 1.48 -1.84 -18.39
CA GLN A 89 0.42 -2.68 -17.82
C GLN A 89 -0.28 -2.01 -16.63
N LEU A 90 0.46 -1.34 -15.74
CA LEU A 90 -0.13 -0.56 -14.64
C LEU A 90 -1.06 0.53 -15.17
N ILE A 91 -0.61 1.28 -16.17
CA ILE A 91 -1.40 2.32 -16.84
C ILE A 91 -2.63 1.73 -17.54
N SER A 92 -2.47 0.58 -18.21
CA SER A 92 -3.57 -0.14 -18.87
C SER A 92 -4.61 -0.63 -17.86
N ILE A 93 -4.20 -1.16 -16.70
CA ILE A 93 -5.12 -1.54 -15.62
C ILE A 93 -5.91 -0.33 -15.15
N HIS A 94 -5.25 0.80 -14.87
CA HIS A 94 -5.96 2.03 -14.47
C HIS A 94 -6.95 2.47 -15.56
N LYS A 95 -6.55 2.45 -16.84
CA LYS A 95 -7.44 2.79 -17.94
C LYS A 95 -8.66 1.88 -17.98
N GLN A 96 -8.47 0.57 -17.87
CA GLN A 96 -9.56 -0.40 -17.90
C GLN A 96 -10.49 -0.28 -16.70
N LEU A 97 -9.94 0.01 -15.50
CA LEU A 97 -10.73 0.19 -14.28
C LEU A 97 -11.68 1.37 -14.37
N PHE A 98 -11.21 2.48 -14.97
CA PHE A 98 -11.89 3.77 -14.88
C PHE A 98 -12.37 4.31 -16.22
N SER A 99 -12.28 3.54 -17.33
CA SER A 99 -13.00 3.88 -18.55
C SER A 99 -14.48 4.06 -18.25
N ASP A 100 -15.08 5.04 -18.89
CA ASP A 100 -16.48 5.43 -18.69
C ASP A 100 -16.83 6.02 -17.30
N VAL A 101 -15.80 6.17 -16.43
CA VAL A 101 -15.95 6.77 -15.08
C VAL A 101 -15.17 8.08 -14.99
N PHE A 102 -13.92 8.11 -15.46
CA PHE A 102 -13.07 9.28 -15.39
C PHE A 102 -12.48 9.65 -16.76
N ASP A 103 -12.53 10.93 -17.13
CA ASP A 103 -11.90 11.43 -18.36
C ASP A 103 -10.38 11.29 -18.40
N HIS A 104 -9.76 11.14 -17.22
CA HIS A 104 -8.32 10.93 -17.05
C HIS A 104 -7.93 9.45 -16.89
N ALA A 105 -8.83 8.51 -17.19
CA ALA A 105 -8.54 7.09 -17.11
C ALA A 105 -7.30 6.70 -17.93
N GLY A 106 -6.28 6.09 -17.28
CA GLY A 106 -5.02 5.74 -17.91
C GLY A 106 -4.05 6.91 -18.17
N LYS A 107 -4.30 8.08 -17.63
CA LYS A 107 -3.39 9.22 -17.75
C LYS A 107 -2.67 9.49 -16.44
N LEU A 108 -1.36 9.69 -16.49
CA LEU A 108 -0.60 10.16 -15.34
C LEU A 108 -1.04 11.58 -14.97
N ARG A 109 -1.10 11.86 -13.67
CA ARG A 109 -1.45 13.21 -13.20
C ARG A 109 -0.42 14.25 -13.61
N THR A 110 -0.85 15.48 -13.74
CA THR A 110 -0.05 16.63 -14.21
C THR A 110 0.20 17.68 -13.13
N TYR A 111 -0.14 17.38 -11.87
CA TYR A 111 0.04 18.28 -10.73
C TYR A 111 0.30 17.50 -9.44
N ASN A 112 0.89 18.18 -8.45
CA ASN A 112 1.08 17.63 -7.12
C ASN A 112 -0.14 17.93 -6.25
N PHE A 113 -0.53 16.95 -5.43
CA PHE A 113 -1.59 17.08 -4.44
C PHE A 113 -1.31 16.25 -3.19
N THR A 114 -2.12 16.44 -2.18
CA THR A 114 -2.08 15.68 -0.94
C THR A 114 -3.48 15.27 -0.54
N LYS A 115 -3.60 14.12 0.15
CA LYS A 115 -4.87 13.65 0.73
C LYS A 115 -4.72 13.58 2.26
N LYS A 116 -5.74 14.05 2.96
CA LYS A 116 -5.82 13.85 4.41
C LYS A 116 -6.17 12.40 4.70
N GLU A 117 -5.34 11.74 5.51
CA GLU A 117 -5.52 10.33 5.82
C GLU A 117 -6.09 10.16 7.24
N TRP A 118 -7.19 9.40 7.34
CA TRP A 118 -7.81 9.12 8.64
C TRP A 118 -6.83 8.46 9.59
N VAL A 119 -6.10 7.46 9.13
CA VAL A 119 -5.13 6.69 9.93
C VAL A 119 -3.97 7.54 10.45
N LEU A 120 -3.75 8.72 9.86
CA LEU A 120 -2.74 9.71 10.23
C LEU A 120 -3.31 10.91 10.99
N ASP A 121 -4.53 10.81 11.52
CA ASP A 121 -5.19 11.93 12.19
C ASP A 121 -5.28 13.21 11.33
N GLY A 122 -5.54 13.03 10.03
CA GLY A 122 -5.64 14.11 9.06
C GLY A 122 -4.31 14.60 8.48
N ALA A 123 -3.17 14.01 8.86
CA ALA A 123 -1.91 14.25 8.15
C ALA A 123 -1.91 13.53 6.78
N THR A 124 -0.90 13.81 5.97
CA THR A 124 -0.76 13.30 4.60
C THR A 124 0.54 12.54 4.39
N VAL A 125 0.55 11.60 3.44
CA VAL A 125 1.76 11.04 2.86
C VAL A 125 2.25 11.97 1.74
N TRP A 126 3.55 12.12 1.60
CA TRP A 126 4.15 12.80 0.46
C TRP A 126 4.20 11.85 -0.73
N TYR A 127 3.47 12.20 -1.79
CA TYR A 127 3.46 11.46 -3.05
C TYR A 127 4.61 11.88 -3.97
N GLY A 128 4.90 11.09 -5.00
CA GLY A 128 5.90 11.40 -6.00
C GLY A 128 5.65 12.76 -6.67
N ASP A 129 6.72 13.44 -7.12
CA ASP A 129 6.55 14.66 -7.91
C ASP A 129 5.96 14.32 -9.30
N TYR A 130 4.94 15.04 -9.73
CA TYR A 130 4.25 14.75 -11.00
C TYR A 130 5.17 14.80 -12.22
N ARG A 131 6.25 15.56 -12.17
CA ARG A 131 7.23 15.70 -13.27
C ARG A 131 8.14 14.47 -13.41
N GLU A 132 8.25 13.67 -12.36
CA GLU A 132 9.15 12.51 -12.27
C GLU A 132 8.39 11.17 -12.24
N LEU A 133 7.06 11.17 -12.41
CA LEU A 133 6.24 9.97 -12.23
C LEU A 133 6.67 8.82 -13.15
N GLU A 134 6.85 9.10 -14.43
CA GLU A 134 7.22 8.08 -15.41
C GLU A 134 8.60 7.51 -15.12
N ALA A 135 9.59 8.39 -14.83
CA ALA A 135 10.94 7.99 -14.48
C ALA A 135 10.97 7.17 -13.18
N THR A 136 10.21 7.59 -12.16
CA THR A 136 10.13 6.89 -10.88
C THR A 136 9.46 5.52 -11.02
N LEU A 137 8.36 5.43 -11.77
CA LEU A 137 7.70 4.16 -12.09
C LEU A 137 8.68 3.22 -12.81
N GLN A 138 9.35 3.72 -13.85
CA GLN A 138 10.30 2.92 -14.61
C GLN A 138 11.45 2.40 -13.74
N TYR A 139 11.96 3.26 -12.85
CA TYR A 139 13.03 2.90 -11.91
C TYR A 139 12.61 1.77 -10.96
N ASP A 140 11.43 1.89 -10.31
CA ASP A 140 10.93 0.88 -9.38
C ASP A 140 10.63 -0.44 -10.10
N PHE A 141 10.05 -0.38 -11.30
CA PHE A 141 9.81 -1.58 -12.11
C PHE A 141 11.10 -2.26 -12.56
N ASP A 142 12.14 -1.48 -12.87
CA ASP A 142 13.45 -2.05 -13.26
C ASP A 142 14.18 -2.67 -12.07
N LEU A 143 14.06 -2.10 -10.88
CA LEU A 143 14.57 -2.70 -9.65
C LEU A 143 13.88 -4.03 -9.35
N GLU A 144 12.56 -4.05 -9.40
CA GLU A 144 11.76 -5.24 -9.14
C GLU A 144 12.04 -6.34 -10.17
N ARG A 145 12.17 -6.00 -11.45
CA ARG A 145 12.50 -6.96 -12.52
C ARG A 145 13.87 -7.62 -12.34
N LYS A 146 14.82 -6.89 -11.74
CA LYS A 146 16.17 -7.39 -11.45
C LYS A 146 16.24 -8.20 -10.15
N PHE A 147 15.22 -8.10 -9.32
CA PHE A 147 15.17 -8.81 -8.05
C PHE A 147 14.93 -10.31 -8.26
N SER A 148 15.65 -11.14 -7.52
CA SER A 148 15.51 -12.60 -7.59
C SER A 148 14.82 -13.12 -6.33
N TYR A 149 13.69 -13.75 -6.52
CA TYR A 149 12.96 -14.47 -5.47
C TYR A 149 13.53 -15.85 -5.16
N SER A 150 14.47 -16.35 -6.01
CA SER A 150 15.06 -17.68 -5.86
C SER A 150 15.83 -17.82 -4.55
N GLY A 151 15.54 -18.86 -3.80
CA GLY A 151 16.22 -19.17 -2.54
C GLY A 151 15.78 -18.36 -1.33
N LEU A 152 14.82 -17.45 -1.48
CA LEU A 152 14.25 -16.71 -0.35
C LEU A 152 13.21 -17.56 0.41
N SER A 153 13.15 -17.34 1.73
CA SER A 153 12.01 -17.80 2.53
C SER A 153 10.75 -17.01 2.19
N MET A 154 9.59 -17.53 2.53
CA MET A 154 8.32 -16.80 2.37
C MET A 154 8.33 -15.47 3.13
N ASP A 155 8.95 -15.41 4.30
CA ASP A 155 9.10 -14.15 5.04
C ASP A 155 9.94 -13.12 4.27
N GLY A 156 11.04 -13.56 3.64
CA GLY A 156 11.87 -12.69 2.80
C GLY A 156 11.13 -12.21 1.54
N ILE A 157 10.34 -13.08 0.92
CA ILE A 157 9.48 -12.73 -0.22
C ILE A 157 8.43 -11.69 0.18
N ILE A 158 7.72 -11.93 1.28
CA ILE A 158 6.67 -11.02 1.78
C ILE A 158 7.26 -9.67 2.20
N ASP A 159 8.43 -9.66 2.86
CA ASP A 159 9.10 -8.41 3.21
C ASP A 159 9.43 -7.60 1.96
N HIS A 160 10.03 -8.22 0.94
CA HIS A 160 10.34 -7.56 -0.33
C HIS A 160 9.09 -7.05 -1.05
N LEU A 161 8.06 -7.89 -1.20
CA LEU A 161 6.79 -7.49 -1.80
C LEU A 161 6.14 -6.31 -1.07
N SER A 162 6.26 -6.26 0.26
CA SER A 162 5.76 -5.13 1.05
C SER A 162 6.48 -3.82 0.74
N ILE A 163 7.79 -3.87 0.43
CA ILE A 163 8.56 -2.70 -0.01
C ILE A 163 8.08 -2.26 -1.39
N PHE A 164 8.06 -3.19 -2.35
CA PHE A 164 7.65 -2.87 -3.71
C PHE A 164 6.24 -2.27 -3.79
N LEU A 165 5.26 -2.89 -3.13
CA LEU A 165 3.88 -2.39 -3.16
C LEU A 165 3.72 -1.05 -2.43
N ALA A 166 4.45 -0.83 -1.33
CA ALA A 166 4.44 0.46 -0.63
C ALA A 166 5.01 1.58 -1.51
N ASN A 167 6.15 1.35 -2.17
CA ASN A 167 6.78 2.31 -3.07
C ASN A 167 5.88 2.61 -4.28
N LEU A 168 5.36 1.56 -4.94
CA LEU A 168 4.45 1.72 -6.08
C LEU A 168 3.24 2.58 -5.73
N TRP A 169 2.62 2.34 -4.57
CA TRP A 169 1.48 3.13 -4.11
C TRP A 169 1.88 4.57 -3.77
N GLN A 170 3.06 4.80 -3.18
CA GLN A 170 3.54 6.14 -2.80
C GLN A 170 3.79 7.04 -4.01
N ILE A 171 4.19 6.50 -5.15
CA ILE A 171 4.31 7.27 -6.40
C ILE A 171 3.00 7.99 -6.69
N HIS A 172 1.88 7.35 -6.43
CA HIS A 172 0.52 7.92 -6.55
C HIS A 172 0.32 8.55 -7.93
N ALA A 173 0.52 7.73 -8.96
CA ALA A 173 0.72 8.17 -10.33
C ALA A 173 -0.51 8.80 -10.99
N PHE A 174 -1.70 8.53 -10.48
CA PHE A 174 -2.98 8.96 -11.05
C PHE A 174 -3.68 9.98 -10.17
N GLU A 175 -4.62 10.74 -10.73
CA GLU A 175 -5.41 11.71 -9.98
C GLU A 175 -6.33 11.03 -8.97
N GLU A 176 -6.98 9.92 -9.36
CA GLU A 176 -7.85 9.11 -8.53
C GLU A 176 -7.59 7.62 -8.77
N GLY A 177 -8.14 6.71 -7.94
CA GLY A 177 -8.10 5.26 -8.16
C GLY A 177 -6.76 4.56 -7.90
N ASN A 178 -5.75 5.23 -7.33
CA ASN A 178 -4.40 4.67 -7.13
C ASN A 178 -4.42 3.38 -6.30
N THR A 179 -5.19 3.31 -5.22
CA THR A 179 -5.23 2.12 -4.37
C THR A 179 -5.91 0.94 -5.06
N ARG A 180 -7.03 1.17 -5.76
CA ARG A 180 -7.72 0.13 -6.54
C ARG A 180 -6.81 -0.43 -7.64
N THR A 181 -6.12 0.45 -8.36
CA THR A 181 -5.13 0.07 -9.38
C THR A 181 -3.98 -0.73 -8.80
N THR A 182 -3.40 -0.28 -7.68
CA THR A 182 -2.32 -1.01 -6.99
C THR A 182 -2.79 -2.39 -6.53
N ALA A 183 -4.00 -2.52 -5.99
CA ALA A 183 -4.55 -3.81 -5.56
C ALA A 183 -4.74 -4.79 -6.72
N VAL A 184 -5.36 -4.34 -7.82
CA VAL A 184 -5.57 -5.19 -9.01
C VAL A 184 -4.24 -5.58 -9.66
N PHE A 185 -3.30 -4.63 -9.77
CA PHE A 185 -1.95 -4.91 -10.25
C PHE A 185 -1.24 -5.93 -9.35
N ALA A 186 -1.30 -5.76 -8.03
CA ALA A 186 -0.71 -6.67 -7.07
C ALA A 186 -1.27 -8.10 -7.21
N ILE A 187 -2.59 -8.27 -7.31
CA ILE A 187 -3.21 -9.59 -7.51
C ILE A 187 -2.66 -10.26 -8.77
N LYS A 188 -2.65 -9.55 -9.90
CA LYS A 188 -2.15 -10.09 -11.17
C LYS A 188 -0.65 -10.39 -11.12
N TYR A 189 0.13 -9.52 -10.49
CA TYR A 189 1.57 -9.73 -10.31
C TYR A 189 1.86 -10.97 -9.45
N LEU A 190 1.20 -11.09 -8.31
CA LEU A 190 1.34 -12.26 -7.43
C LEU A 190 0.98 -13.56 -8.16
N ARG A 191 -0.10 -13.55 -8.94
CA ARG A 191 -0.48 -14.71 -9.78
C ARG A 191 0.59 -15.04 -10.81
N SER A 192 1.22 -14.05 -11.43
CA SER A 192 2.31 -14.26 -12.40
C SER A 192 3.57 -14.83 -11.76
N LEU A 193 3.77 -14.62 -10.46
CA LEU A 193 4.82 -15.24 -9.66
C LEU A 193 4.47 -16.65 -9.18
N GLY A 194 3.25 -17.14 -9.48
CA GLY A 194 2.77 -18.47 -9.11
C GLY A 194 2.05 -18.55 -7.76
N PHE A 195 1.79 -17.42 -7.10
CA PHE A 195 1.03 -17.40 -5.85
C PHE A 195 -0.47 -17.54 -6.10
N ASP A 196 -1.14 -18.23 -5.19
CA ASP A 196 -2.60 -18.26 -5.12
C ASP A 196 -3.10 -17.03 -4.34
N ALA A 197 -3.51 -15.99 -5.06
CA ALA A 197 -4.09 -14.78 -4.50
C ALA A 197 -5.61 -14.77 -4.73
N THR A 198 -6.30 -15.82 -4.29
CA THR A 198 -7.74 -16.05 -4.53
C THR A 198 -8.61 -16.07 -3.28
N ASN A 199 -8.01 -15.87 -2.10
CA ASN A 199 -8.78 -15.78 -0.86
C ASN A 199 -9.49 -14.43 -0.72
N GLU A 200 -10.38 -14.33 0.27
CA GLU A 200 -11.24 -13.16 0.49
C GLU A 200 -10.51 -11.95 1.12
N THR A 201 -9.19 -11.99 1.24
CA THR A 201 -8.42 -10.98 1.98
C THR A 201 -8.64 -9.57 1.40
N PHE A 202 -8.55 -9.39 0.08
CA PHE A 202 -8.84 -8.10 -0.55
C PHE A 202 -10.32 -7.72 -0.44
N ALA A 203 -11.22 -8.66 -0.69
CA ALA A 203 -12.66 -8.41 -0.66
C ALA A 203 -13.16 -7.90 0.71
N LYS A 204 -12.59 -8.42 1.80
CA LYS A 204 -13.02 -8.09 3.17
C LYS A 204 -12.21 -6.99 3.83
N ASN A 205 -10.99 -6.72 3.36
CA ASN A 205 -10.02 -5.88 4.07
C ASN A 205 -9.39 -4.80 3.18
N ALA A 206 -10.10 -4.33 2.16
CA ALA A 206 -9.58 -3.33 1.23
C ALA A 206 -9.21 -2.01 1.93
N TRP A 207 -10.04 -1.55 2.88
CA TRP A 207 -9.74 -0.38 3.71
C TRP A 207 -8.50 -0.58 4.61
N TYR A 208 -8.31 -1.81 5.14
CA TYR A 208 -7.09 -2.12 5.88
C TYR A 208 -5.85 -2.07 4.97
N PHE A 209 -5.93 -2.66 3.78
CA PHE A 209 -4.85 -2.63 2.80
C PHE A 209 -4.42 -1.18 2.47
N ARG A 210 -5.41 -0.30 2.18
CA ARG A 210 -5.14 1.12 1.97
C ARG A 210 -4.44 1.77 3.15
N ASN A 211 -4.95 1.58 4.36
CA ASN A 211 -4.36 2.15 5.57
C ASN A 211 -2.97 1.58 5.86
N ALA A 212 -2.71 0.31 5.54
CA ALA A 212 -1.39 -0.32 5.66
C ALA A 212 -0.37 0.32 4.70
N LEU A 213 -0.76 0.62 3.46
CA LEU A 213 0.06 1.36 2.50
C LEU A 213 0.37 2.78 3.00
N VAL A 214 -0.61 3.48 3.56
CA VAL A 214 -0.42 4.80 4.18
C VAL A 214 0.60 4.71 5.32
N ARG A 215 0.46 3.72 6.23
CA ARG A 215 1.37 3.55 7.38
C ARG A 215 2.78 3.16 6.96
N ALA A 216 2.92 2.37 5.90
CA ALA A 216 4.21 2.00 5.33
C ALA A 216 5.00 3.20 4.79
N ASN A 217 4.30 4.29 4.42
CA ASN A 217 4.87 5.46 3.74
C ASN A 217 4.83 6.75 4.58
N TYR A 218 4.45 6.67 5.85
CA TYR A 218 4.37 7.87 6.69
C TYR A 218 5.34 7.82 7.86
N ALA A 219 6.19 8.84 7.94
CA ALA A 219 7.04 9.10 9.10
C ALA A 219 6.88 10.55 9.57
N ASN A 220 6.87 10.73 10.89
CA ASN A 220 6.97 12.03 11.55
C ASN A 220 7.83 11.89 12.79
N LEU A 221 9.14 12.04 12.62
CA LEU A 221 10.12 11.83 13.68
C LEU A 221 9.94 12.80 14.86
N ASN A 222 9.43 14.01 14.60
CA ASN A 222 9.14 14.98 15.66
C ASN A 222 8.03 14.48 16.59
N LYS A 223 7.10 13.68 16.09
CA LYS A 223 6.03 13.02 16.85
C LYS A 223 6.40 11.60 17.29
N GLY A 224 7.62 11.13 17.00
CA GLY A 224 8.05 9.76 17.28
C GLY A 224 7.36 8.71 16.40
N ILE A 225 6.82 9.10 15.26
CA ILE A 225 6.14 8.20 14.33
C ILE A 225 7.12 7.80 13.24
N VAL A 226 7.33 6.50 13.08
CA VAL A 226 8.14 5.91 12.01
C VAL A 226 7.23 5.23 10.98
N ALA A 227 7.72 5.11 9.74
CA ALA A 227 7.06 4.30 8.74
C ALA A 227 7.00 2.83 9.21
N ASP A 228 5.84 2.22 9.07
CA ASP A 228 5.59 0.88 9.60
C ASP A 228 4.94 -0.02 8.55
N ARG A 229 5.75 -0.95 8.02
CA ARG A 229 5.31 -1.95 7.03
C ARG A 229 4.70 -3.21 7.67
N SER A 230 4.75 -3.36 8.99
CA SER A 230 4.28 -4.57 9.67
C SER A 230 2.80 -4.88 9.37
N TYR A 231 1.99 -3.85 9.22
CA TYR A 231 0.57 -3.98 8.84
C TYR A 231 0.40 -4.50 7.41
N LEU A 232 1.20 -4.02 6.46
CA LEU A 232 1.16 -4.51 5.08
C LEU A 232 1.70 -5.94 4.99
N ILE A 233 2.75 -6.26 5.75
CA ILE A 233 3.28 -7.63 5.88
C ILE A 233 2.19 -8.57 6.42
N ARG A 234 1.47 -8.20 7.49
CA ARG A 234 0.36 -9.00 8.04
C ARG A 234 -0.74 -9.24 7.00
N PHE A 235 -1.11 -8.21 6.23
CA PHE A 235 -2.07 -8.36 5.13
C PHE A 235 -1.57 -9.36 4.08
N LEU A 236 -0.30 -9.26 3.66
CA LEU A 236 0.30 -10.15 2.68
C LEU A 236 0.45 -11.60 3.21
N ARG A 237 0.71 -11.80 4.50
CA ARG A 237 0.72 -13.13 5.12
C ARG A 237 -0.66 -13.78 5.07
N ASN A 238 -1.72 -13.05 5.41
CA ASN A 238 -3.08 -13.54 5.26
C ASN A 238 -3.42 -13.88 3.79
N LEU A 239 -2.94 -13.05 2.85
CA LEU A 239 -3.19 -13.25 1.43
C LEU A 239 -2.44 -14.45 0.85
N LEU A 240 -1.16 -14.62 1.19
CA LEU A 240 -0.26 -15.58 0.53
C LEU A 240 -0.08 -16.88 1.31
N LEU A 241 -0.23 -16.84 2.62
CA LEU A 241 -0.04 -18.01 3.51
C LEU A 241 -1.36 -18.51 4.11
N ASN A 242 -2.50 -17.86 3.77
CA ASN A 242 -3.80 -18.14 4.37
C ASN A 242 -3.79 -18.07 5.91
N GLU A 243 -2.93 -17.23 6.48
CA GLU A 243 -3.01 -16.87 7.88
C GLU A 243 -4.30 -16.08 8.14
N ASN A 244 -4.82 -16.19 9.37
CA ASN A 244 -6.07 -15.53 9.76
C ASN A 244 -5.82 -14.47 10.84
N ASP A 245 -4.72 -13.75 10.74
CA ASP A 245 -4.39 -12.68 11.66
C ASP A 245 -5.45 -11.57 11.60
N PRO A 246 -5.92 -11.06 12.74
CA PRO A 246 -6.90 -9.98 12.76
C PRO A 246 -6.38 -8.72 12.05
N LEU A 247 -7.20 -8.15 11.16
CA LEU A 247 -6.89 -6.95 10.38
C LEU A 247 -7.75 -5.77 10.88
N HIS A 248 -7.36 -5.18 12.01
CA HIS A 248 -8.13 -4.12 12.65
C HIS A 248 -7.60 -2.73 12.29
N ASN A 249 -8.38 -1.95 11.55
CA ASN A 249 -8.02 -0.59 11.12
C ASN A 249 -7.65 0.36 12.30
N LYS A 250 -8.24 0.18 13.47
CA LYS A 250 -7.96 1.00 14.65
C LYS A 250 -6.51 0.88 15.12
N GLU A 251 -5.87 -0.27 14.92
CA GLU A 251 -4.47 -0.50 15.30
C GLU A 251 -3.50 0.32 14.45
N LEU A 252 -3.86 0.60 13.20
CA LEU A 252 -3.04 1.36 12.27
C LEU A 252 -3.08 2.86 12.56
N HIS A 253 -4.10 3.34 13.29
CA HIS A 253 -4.24 4.76 13.57
C HIS A 253 -3.11 5.25 14.48
N ILE A 254 -2.42 6.34 14.09
CA ILE A 254 -1.25 6.85 14.81
C ILE A 254 -1.51 7.17 16.28
N LYS A 255 -2.75 7.51 16.67
CA LYS A 255 -3.13 7.69 18.08
C LYS A 255 -3.06 6.40 18.89
N ALA A 256 -3.33 5.25 18.29
CA ALA A 256 -3.18 3.95 18.95
C ALA A 256 -1.70 3.63 19.20
N THR A 257 -0.82 4.03 18.27
CA THR A 257 0.64 3.83 18.36
C THR A 257 1.31 4.79 19.37
N THR A 258 0.80 6.00 19.53
CA THR A 258 1.32 6.98 20.52
C THR A 258 0.92 6.65 21.95
N MET A 259 -0.09 5.81 22.18
CA MET A 259 -0.40 5.27 23.51
C MET A 259 0.53 4.13 23.94
N ALA A 260 1.15 3.41 23.00
CA ALA A 260 2.33 2.60 23.27
C ALA A 260 3.52 3.57 23.31
N LYS A 261 3.99 3.91 24.52
CA LYS A 261 5.11 4.82 24.85
C LYS A 261 5.96 5.19 23.65
N ALA A 262 5.91 6.46 23.22
CA ALA A 262 6.89 6.97 22.26
C ALA A 262 8.29 6.53 22.71
N PRO A 263 9.11 5.92 21.85
CA PRO A 263 10.44 5.48 22.22
C PRO A 263 11.17 6.68 22.86
N ASP A 264 11.81 6.44 24.00
CA ASP A 264 12.53 7.46 24.70
C ASP A 264 13.60 8.11 23.79
N LYS A 265 14.06 9.29 24.15
CA LYS A 265 15.03 10.03 23.34
C LYS A 265 16.30 9.22 23.08
N GLU A 266 16.69 8.33 23.98
CA GLU A 266 17.86 7.46 23.83
C GLU A 266 17.64 6.45 22.72
N THR A 267 16.51 5.78 22.71
CA THR A 267 16.14 4.82 21.65
C THR A 267 16.10 5.50 20.27
N ARG A 268 15.54 6.72 20.18
CA ARG A 268 15.52 7.50 18.93
C ARG A 268 16.92 7.85 18.43
N VAL A 269 17.85 8.23 19.33
CA VAL A 269 19.26 8.47 18.98
C VAL A 269 19.90 7.19 18.43
N VAL A 270 19.66 6.04 19.06
CA VAL A 270 20.19 4.75 18.62
C VAL A 270 19.68 4.37 17.23
N GLU A 271 18.40 4.58 16.95
CA GLU A 271 17.80 4.31 15.62
C GLU A 271 18.38 5.21 14.52
N LEU A 272 18.55 6.49 14.80
CA LEU A 272 19.21 7.42 13.88
C LEU A 272 20.65 7.00 13.57
N MET A 273 21.40 6.52 14.59
CA MET A 273 22.76 6.02 14.40
C MET A 273 22.80 4.68 13.67
N LYS A 274 21.79 3.82 13.79
CA LYS A 274 21.67 2.60 13.00
C LYS A 274 21.41 2.91 11.52
N SER A 275 20.52 3.84 11.22
CA SER A 275 20.17 4.21 9.84
C SER A 275 21.29 5.02 9.16
N ASN A 276 22.00 5.85 9.91
CA ASN A 276 23.16 6.61 9.43
C ASN A 276 24.31 6.55 10.44
N PRO A 277 25.24 5.58 10.33
CA PRO A 277 26.35 5.45 11.26
C PRO A 277 27.32 6.65 11.28
N LYS A 278 27.29 7.53 10.27
CA LYS A 278 28.11 8.74 10.21
C LYS A 278 27.38 10.01 10.67
N ILE A 279 26.16 9.91 11.15
CA ILE A 279 25.34 11.03 11.58
C ILE A 279 26.06 11.86 12.65
N LYS A 280 26.01 13.19 12.51
CA LYS A 280 26.61 14.14 13.46
C LYS A 280 25.61 14.49 14.56
N ALA A 281 26.14 14.94 15.71
CA ALA A 281 25.29 15.34 16.84
C ALA A 281 24.38 16.53 16.51
N GLU A 282 24.84 17.42 15.63
CA GLU A 282 24.05 18.54 15.11
C GLU A 282 22.82 18.04 14.33
N GLU A 283 23.01 17.09 13.41
CA GLU A 283 21.95 16.49 12.63
C GLU A 283 20.95 15.74 13.52
N ILE A 284 21.44 15.03 14.54
CA ILE A 284 20.56 14.38 15.55
C ILE A 284 19.75 15.43 16.31
N ALA A 285 20.35 16.57 16.66
CA ALA A 285 19.66 17.66 17.36
C ALA A 285 18.54 18.24 16.53
N ASP A 286 18.78 18.48 15.25
CA ASP A 286 17.79 18.96 14.28
C ASP A 286 16.66 17.94 14.11
N PHE A 287 16.98 16.66 13.90
CA PHE A 287 15.99 15.60 13.77
C PHE A 287 15.11 15.41 15.00
N LEU A 288 15.68 15.56 16.19
CA LEU A 288 14.94 15.37 17.46
C LEU A 288 14.25 16.64 17.96
N GLY A 289 14.54 17.81 17.35
CA GLY A 289 14.03 19.10 17.83
C GLY A 289 14.51 19.46 19.23
N VAL A 290 15.77 19.11 19.58
CA VAL A 290 16.37 19.36 20.90
C VAL A 290 17.70 20.09 20.75
N SER A 291 18.19 20.67 21.86
CA SER A 291 19.49 21.35 21.83
C SER A 291 20.64 20.36 21.58
N LEU A 292 21.70 20.83 20.93
CA LEU A 292 22.95 20.05 20.74
C LEU A 292 23.52 19.56 22.08
N ARG A 293 23.37 20.35 23.13
CA ARG A 293 23.77 19.98 24.50
C ARG A 293 23.03 18.74 24.99
N THR A 294 21.73 18.69 24.75
CA THR A 294 20.89 17.51 25.08
C THR A 294 21.34 16.27 24.34
N VAL A 295 21.63 16.38 23.05
CA VAL A 295 22.13 15.24 22.23
C VAL A 295 23.49 14.76 22.74
N LYS A 296 24.42 15.66 23.02
CA LYS A 296 25.74 15.30 23.57
C LYS A 296 25.61 14.56 24.92
N SER A 297 24.68 14.98 25.77
CA SER A 297 24.38 14.29 27.04
C SER A 297 23.81 12.89 26.80
N LEU A 298 22.84 12.73 25.88
CA LEU A 298 22.28 11.42 25.51
C LEU A 298 23.34 10.47 24.94
N ILE A 299 24.20 10.97 24.07
CA ILE A 299 25.32 10.20 23.51
C ILE A 299 26.28 9.73 24.60
N ALA A 300 26.56 10.60 25.60
CA ALA A 300 27.42 10.24 26.71
C ALA A 300 26.81 9.08 27.52
N VAL A 301 25.54 9.18 27.91
CA VAL A 301 24.80 8.14 28.64
C VAL A 301 24.75 6.82 27.83
N LEU A 302 24.46 6.88 26.53
CA LEU A 302 24.41 5.70 25.67
C LEU A 302 25.78 5.00 25.53
N ARG A 303 26.87 5.77 25.54
CA ARG A 303 28.23 5.22 25.55
C ARG A 303 28.57 4.59 26.90
N GLU A 304 28.25 5.24 27.98
CA GLU A 304 28.46 4.76 29.36
C GLU A 304 27.71 3.45 29.60
N ASN A 305 26.47 3.34 29.10
CA ASN A 305 25.66 2.14 29.16
C ASN A 305 26.04 1.06 28.14
N GLY A 306 27.08 1.28 27.32
CA GLY A 306 27.57 0.33 26.32
C GLY A 306 26.60 0.08 25.16
N ARG A 307 25.58 0.91 24.97
CA ARG A 307 24.60 0.76 23.87
C ARG A 307 25.14 1.22 22.51
N ILE A 308 26.08 2.15 22.53
CA ILE A 308 26.80 2.64 21.33
C ILE A 308 28.29 2.76 21.60
N LYS A 309 29.08 2.57 20.57
CA LYS A 309 30.52 2.91 20.57
C LYS A 309 30.86 3.67 19.31
N ARG A 310 31.94 4.46 19.36
CA ARG A 310 32.47 5.14 18.19
C ARG A 310 33.72 4.45 17.75
N GLU A 311 33.78 4.06 16.48
CA GLU A 311 34.95 3.48 15.85
C GLU A 311 35.58 4.47 14.84
N GLY A 312 36.88 4.44 14.67
CA GLY A 312 37.63 5.32 13.78
C GLY A 312 38.08 6.65 14.41
N SER A 313 38.59 7.56 13.57
CA SER A 313 39.15 8.83 14.01
C SER A 313 38.07 9.85 14.41
N ARG A 314 38.51 10.95 15.05
CA ARG A 314 37.59 12.04 15.44
C ARG A 314 36.91 12.71 14.23
N LYS A 315 37.53 12.70 13.05
CA LYS A 315 37.01 13.31 11.82
C LYS A 315 36.24 12.35 10.92
N SER A 316 36.64 11.06 10.87
CA SER A 316 36.10 10.05 9.93
C SER A 316 35.45 8.83 10.63
N GLY A 317 35.30 8.88 11.96
CA GLY A 317 34.73 7.78 12.73
C GLY A 317 33.21 7.68 12.55
N TYR A 318 32.70 6.48 12.82
CA TYR A 318 31.29 6.13 12.74
C TYR A 318 30.77 5.51 14.04
N TRP A 319 29.47 5.54 14.21
CA TRP A 319 28.78 4.94 15.35
C TRP A 319 28.49 3.47 15.11
N VAL A 320 28.75 2.66 16.10
CA VAL A 320 28.37 1.24 16.13
C VAL A 320 27.38 1.04 17.27
N VAL A 321 26.20 0.54 16.92
CA VAL A 321 25.18 0.16 17.90
C VAL A 321 25.48 -1.24 18.40
N VAL A 322 25.66 -1.40 19.70
CA VAL A 322 25.94 -2.69 20.34
C VAL A 322 24.61 -3.35 20.69
N GLN A 323 24.30 -4.47 20.04
CA GLN A 323 23.19 -5.32 20.49
C GLN A 323 23.64 -6.04 21.76
N LYS A 324 22.94 -5.84 22.88
CA LYS A 324 23.05 -6.76 24.00
C LYS A 324 22.43 -8.08 23.53
N GLY A 325 23.29 -9.12 23.39
CA GLY A 325 22.82 -10.47 23.20
C GLY A 325 21.82 -10.83 24.30
N LEU A 326 20.73 -11.47 23.89
CA LEU A 326 19.76 -12.14 24.77
C LEU A 326 20.44 -13.28 25.51
#